data_8ade751fe0807127424acbd33d362451
#
_entry.id   8ade751fe0807127424acbd33d362451
#
_cell.length_a   1.000
_cell.length_b   1.000
_cell.length_c   1.000
_cell.angle_alpha   90.00
_cell.angle_beta   90.00
_cell.angle_gamma   90.00
#
_symmetry.space_group_name_H-M   'P 1'
#
loop_
_entity.id
_entity.type
_entity.pdbx_description
1 polymer ?
#
loop_
_entity_poly.entity_id
_entity_poly.type
_entity_poly.pdbx_seq_one_letter_code
_entity_poly.pdbx_strand_id
1 'polypeptide(L)'
;MKLLKTISLSVATLALASTVSSADTLENTIKNGKLSCGLNTGLAGFAAPDSSGVWKGLDVDVCKAVAAAVLGDASKVKYAHLNAKERFTALQSGEIDVLSRNTTWTATRDTSLGLNFTGVNYYDGQGFLVSKKIGVKSAKELSGATFCIQAGTTTELNLTDYFKANKMDYKPVTYDTSAQTVEAFESGRCDALTSDASQLYALKTQLKDPNSAMVLPEIISKEPLGPVVRQGDDKWFNIVKWTQIAMLNAEELGVNSKNVDAMLKSPNPDIQRLLGVTGDIGTNMGLDAKWAYNVIKQVGNYGESFDRNVGKDSPLGIDRGLNSLWKDGGLQYGAPIR
;
A
#
# COMPACT_ATOMS: atom_id res chain seq x y z
N MET A 1 13.71 79.09 -25.78
CA MET A 1 12.96 77.93 -26.22
C MET A 1 13.87 76.69 -26.17
N LYS A 2 13.84 75.84 -25.16
CA LYS A 2 14.61 74.62 -25.05
C LYS A 2 13.62 73.49 -25.07
N LEU A 3 13.65 72.62 -26.10
CA LEU A 3 12.88 71.42 -26.23
C LEU A 3 13.48 70.34 -25.32
N LEU A 4 12.73 69.89 -24.30
CA LEU A 4 13.03 68.65 -23.59
C LEU A 4 12.54 67.46 -24.41
N LYS A 5 13.46 66.58 -24.80
CA LYS A 5 13.14 65.25 -25.36
C LYS A 5 12.97 64.26 -24.17
N THR A 6 11.77 63.81 -23.96
CA THR A 6 11.45 62.71 -23.04
C THR A 6 11.76 61.38 -23.71
N ILE A 7 12.72 60.63 -23.20
CA ILE A 7 13.03 59.26 -23.59
C ILE A 7 12.20 58.36 -22.72
N SER A 8 11.19 57.69 -23.31
CA SER A 8 10.41 56.65 -22.66
C SER A 8 11.19 55.35 -22.69
N LEU A 9 11.63 54.87 -21.53
CA LEU A 9 12.31 53.59 -21.37
C LEU A 9 11.23 52.51 -21.14
N SER A 10 10.92 51.75 -22.18
CA SER A 10 10.01 50.61 -22.09
C SER A 10 10.75 49.41 -21.45
N VAL A 11 10.45 49.13 -20.18
CA VAL A 11 10.93 47.91 -19.51
C VAL A 11 10.05 46.74 -19.96
N ALA A 12 10.58 45.93 -20.85
CA ALA A 12 9.97 44.65 -21.21
C ALA A 12 10.23 43.63 -20.09
N THR A 13 9.24 43.41 -19.25
CA THR A 13 9.25 42.32 -18.25
C THR A 13 9.09 40.99 -18.99
N LEU A 14 10.21 40.25 -19.19
CA LEU A 14 10.18 38.84 -19.57
C LEU A 14 9.61 38.06 -18.39
N ALA A 15 8.33 37.67 -18.47
CA ALA A 15 7.78 36.65 -17.58
C ALA A 15 8.41 35.30 -17.99
N LEU A 16 9.43 34.86 -17.25
CA LEU A 16 9.85 33.45 -17.28
C LEU A 16 8.69 32.62 -16.73
N ALA A 17 7.87 32.09 -17.63
CA ALA A 17 7.00 31.00 -17.32
C ALA A 17 7.90 29.81 -16.96
N SER A 18 8.14 29.60 -15.65
CA SER A 18 8.68 28.36 -15.14
C SER A 18 7.67 27.27 -15.52
N THR A 19 7.93 26.58 -16.63
CA THR A 19 7.27 25.29 -16.88
C THR A 19 7.68 24.40 -15.73
N VAL A 20 6.79 24.21 -14.77
CA VAL A 20 6.90 23.12 -13.80
C VAL A 20 6.92 21.87 -14.66
N SER A 21 8.12 21.34 -14.92
CA SER A 21 8.28 20.03 -15.53
C SER A 21 7.59 19.06 -14.58
N SER A 22 6.38 18.63 -14.95
CA SER A 22 5.76 17.48 -14.33
C SER A 22 6.79 16.36 -14.37
N ALA A 23 7.22 15.87 -13.22
CA ALA A 23 8.19 14.80 -13.17
C ALA A 23 7.54 13.58 -13.84
N ASP A 24 7.97 13.24 -15.06
CA ASP A 24 7.52 12.02 -15.73
C ASP A 24 8.20 10.84 -15.04
N THR A 25 7.52 10.33 -14.01
CA THR A 25 8.00 9.21 -13.21
C THR A 25 8.21 7.97 -14.07
N LEU A 26 7.39 7.77 -15.10
CA LEU A 26 7.54 6.66 -16.05
C LEU A 26 8.87 6.74 -16.79
N GLU A 27 9.20 7.90 -17.39
CA GLU A 27 10.44 8.07 -18.14
C GLU A 27 11.67 7.88 -17.25
N ASN A 28 11.62 8.43 -16.03
CA ASN A 28 12.70 8.27 -15.05
C ASN A 28 12.88 6.80 -14.64
N THR A 29 11.78 6.08 -14.39
CA THR A 29 11.82 4.65 -14.03
C THR A 29 12.41 3.81 -15.17
N ILE A 30 11.99 4.08 -16.42
CA ILE A 30 12.54 3.40 -17.60
C ILE A 30 14.03 3.71 -17.77
N LYS A 31 14.43 4.98 -17.68
CA LYS A 31 15.82 5.41 -17.79
C LYS A 31 16.72 4.80 -16.71
N ASN A 32 16.23 4.72 -15.48
CA ASN A 32 16.96 4.13 -14.36
C ASN A 32 16.99 2.59 -14.43
N GLY A 33 16.12 1.98 -15.23
CA GLY A 33 15.99 0.53 -15.36
C GLY A 33 15.53 -0.19 -14.08
N LYS A 34 15.04 0.54 -13.08
CA LYS A 34 14.52 0.03 -11.80
C LYS A 34 13.43 0.95 -11.25
N LEU A 35 12.39 0.34 -10.68
CA LEU A 35 11.38 1.01 -9.89
C LEU A 35 11.88 1.23 -8.46
N SER A 36 11.85 2.45 -7.94
CA SER A 36 12.10 2.74 -6.52
C SER A 36 10.79 2.60 -5.73
N CYS A 37 10.70 1.62 -4.85
CA CYS A 37 9.48 1.30 -4.10
C CYS A 37 9.70 1.37 -2.59
N GLY A 38 8.86 2.14 -1.89
CA GLY A 38 8.87 2.25 -0.44
C GLY A 38 8.07 1.12 0.21
N LEU A 39 8.72 0.41 1.13
CA LEU A 39 8.17 -0.73 1.87
C LEU A 39 8.24 -0.51 3.38
N ASN A 40 7.54 -1.34 4.14
CA ASN A 40 7.70 -1.45 5.59
C ASN A 40 9.10 -1.96 5.95
N THR A 41 9.59 -1.62 7.13
CA THR A 41 10.89 -2.05 7.68
C THR A 41 10.93 -3.54 8.09
N GLY A 42 9.77 -4.21 8.09
CA GLY A 42 9.62 -5.63 8.42
C GLY A 42 8.23 -5.91 8.97
N LEU A 43 7.31 -6.41 8.13
CA LEU A 43 5.97 -6.83 8.50
C LEU A 43 5.61 -8.10 7.73
N ALA A 44 5.56 -9.22 8.43
CA ALA A 44 5.22 -10.52 7.84
C ALA A 44 3.88 -10.44 7.09
N GLY A 45 3.81 -11.06 5.92
CA GLY A 45 2.65 -11.02 5.03
C GLY A 45 2.52 -9.76 4.16
N PHE A 46 3.09 -8.63 4.54
CA PHE A 46 3.05 -7.39 3.76
C PHE A 46 4.41 -7.04 3.14
N ALA A 47 5.45 -6.90 3.95
CA ALA A 47 6.81 -6.68 3.48
C ALA A 47 7.81 -7.18 4.54
N ALA A 48 8.37 -8.36 4.34
CA ALA A 48 9.40 -8.91 5.20
C ALA A 48 10.37 -9.80 4.42
N PRO A 49 11.65 -9.88 4.81
CA PRO A 49 12.57 -10.85 4.23
C PRO A 49 12.21 -12.27 4.70
N ASP A 50 12.34 -13.24 3.80
CA ASP A 50 12.34 -14.65 4.18
C ASP A 50 13.69 -15.08 4.76
N SER A 51 13.85 -16.37 5.09
CA SER A 51 15.08 -16.93 5.64
C SER A 51 16.32 -16.80 4.73
N SER A 52 16.13 -16.55 3.44
CA SER A 52 17.19 -16.30 2.47
C SER A 52 17.45 -14.82 2.21
N GLY A 53 16.74 -13.93 2.92
CA GLY A 53 16.85 -12.48 2.76
C GLY A 53 16.03 -11.91 1.59
N VAL A 54 15.23 -12.73 0.92
CA VAL A 54 14.38 -12.29 -0.20
C VAL A 54 13.10 -11.67 0.35
N TRP A 55 12.84 -10.43 -0.04
CA TRP A 55 11.63 -9.69 0.39
C TRP A 55 10.38 -10.26 -0.28
N LYS A 56 9.36 -10.52 0.56
CA LYS A 56 8.05 -11.08 0.19
C LYS A 56 6.94 -10.35 0.93
N GLY A 57 5.73 -10.42 0.40
CA GLY A 57 4.54 -9.85 0.99
C GLY A 57 3.63 -9.18 -0.02
N LEU A 58 2.43 -8.85 0.41
CA LEU A 58 1.40 -8.23 -0.43
C LEU A 58 1.87 -6.88 -0.99
N ASP A 59 2.52 -6.05 -0.17
CA ASP A 59 3.09 -4.77 -0.59
C ASP A 59 4.27 -4.95 -1.54
N VAL A 60 5.10 -5.98 -1.32
CA VAL A 60 6.20 -6.33 -2.22
C VAL A 60 5.70 -6.77 -3.60
N ASP A 61 4.59 -7.51 -3.62
CA ASP A 61 3.98 -7.96 -4.88
C ASP A 61 3.42 -6.80 -5.70
N VAL A 62 2.88 -5.76 -5.06
CA VAL A 62 2.50 -4.52 -5.74
C VAL A 62 3.71 -3.86 -6.42
N CYS A 63 4.84 -3.73 -5.70
CA CYS A 63 6.07 -3.18 -6.29
C CYS A 63 6.55 -4.00 -7.50
N LYS A 64 6.56 -5.34 -7.36
CA LYS A 64 6.92 -6.26 -8.44
C LYS A 64 5.95 -6.17 -9.62
N ALA A 65 4.65 -6.04 -9.36
CA ALA A 65 3.63 -5.90 -10.40
C ALA A 65 3.84 -4.62 -11.22
N VAL A 66 4.10 -3.49 -10.56
CA VAL A 66 4.38 -2.23 -11.25
C VAL A 66 5.69 -2.33 -12.06
N ALA A 67 6.75 -2.96 -11.51
CA ALA A 67 7.99 -3.18 -12.26
C ALA A 67 7.78 -4.09 -13.48
N ALA A 68 7.00 -5.17 -13.35
CA ALA A 68 6.63 -6.04 -14.46
C ALA A 68 5.84 -5.30 -15.54
N ALA A 69 4.90 -4.42 -15.15
CA ALA A 69 4.12 -3.62 -16.07
C ALA A 69 4.98 -2.60 -16.86
N VAL A 70 5.90 -1.92 -16.18
CA VAL A 70 6.68 -0.80 -16.73
C VAL A 70 7.95 -1.25 -17.43
N LEU A 71 8.65 -2.23 -16.82
CA LEU A 71 9.99 -2.65 -17.25
C LEU A 71 10.00 -4.08 -17.83
N GLY A 72 8.84 -4.75 -17.90
CA GLY A 72 8.73 -6.13 -18.35
C GLY A 72 9.36 -7.17 -17.41
N ASP A 73 9.84 -6.76 -16.24
CA ASP A 73 10.60 -7.62 -15.32
C ASP A 73 10.30 -7.26 -13.86
N ALA A 74 9.64 -8.17 -13.14
CA ALA A 74 9.27 -8.01 -11.74
C ALA A 74 10.46 -7.92 -10.77
N SER A 75 11.66 -8.32 -11.19
CA SER A 75 12.88 -8.26 -10.37
C SER A 75 13.51 -6.87 -10.35
N LYS A 76 13.12 -5.98 -11.26
CA LYS A 76 13.68 -4.63 -11.42
C LYS A 76 13.11 -3.64 -10.42
N VAL A 77 13.22 -3.95 -9.13
CA VAL A 77 12.79 -3.08 -8.03
C VAL A 77 13.96 -2.76 -7.13
N LYS A 78 14.07 -1.50 -6.74
CA LYS A 78 14.91 -1.01 -5.64
C LYS A 78 13.99 -0.72 -4.45
N TYR A 79 14.14 -1.46 -3.36
CA TYR A 79 13.34 -1.25 -2.15
C TYR A 79 13.97 -0.20 -1.25
N ALA A 80 13.13 0.70 -0.70
CA ALA A 80 13.45 1.59 0.39
C ALA A 80 12.62 1.19 1.61
N HIS A 81 13.27 0.83 2.71
CA HIS A 81 12.60 0.40 3.93
C HIS A 81 12.37 1.60 4.82
N LEU A 82 11.09 1.98 4.98
CA LEU A 82 10.66 3.24 5.59
C LEU A 82 9.79 2.96 6.82
N ASN A 83 10.02 3.67 7.91
CA ASN A 83 9.09 3.70 9.03
C ASN A 83 7.83 4.54 8.69
N ALA A 84 6.87 4.63 9.61
CA ALA A 84 5.62 5.32 9.36
C ALA A 84 5.75 6.84 9.25
N LYS A 85 6.79 7.45 9.85
CA LYS A 85 7.05 8.89 9.80
C LYS A 85 7.74 9.30 8.49
N GLU A 86 8.65 8.48 7.99
CA GLU A 86 9.53 8.79 6.84
C GLU A 86 8.84 8.59 5.48
N ARG A 87 7.89 7.65 5.41
CA ARG A 87 7.31 7.16 4.13
C ARG A 87 6.76 8.26 3.22
N PHE A 88 6.07 9.26 3.79
CA PHE A 88 5.47 10.32 2.98
C PHE A 88 6.52 11.31 2.48
N THR A 89 7.49 11.67 3.30
CA THR A 89 8.60 12.53 2.91
C THR A 89 9.45 11.91 1.80
N ALA A 90 9.74 10.59 1.90
CA ALA A 90 10.45 9.87 0.86
C ALA A 90 9.69 9.87 -0.48
N LEU A 91 8.35 9.73 -0.45
CA LEU A 91 7.52 9.81 -1.64
C LEU A 91 7.49 11.23 -2.22
N GLN A 92 7.27 12.24 -1.37
CA GLN A 92 7.20 13.66 -1.76
C GLN A 92 8.52 14.15 -2.37
N SER A 93 9.67 13.74 -1.82
CA SER A 93 11.00 14.13 -2.32
C SER A 93 11.40 13.45 -3.62
N GLY A 94 10.69 12.39 -4.04
CA GLY A 94 11.04 11.59 -5.20
C GLY A 94 12.14 10.55 -4.94
N GLU A 95 12.46 10.25 -3.69
CA GLU A 95 13.34 9.15 -3.32
C GLU A 95 12.74 7.80 -3.76
N ILE A 96 11.42 7.70 -3.70
CA ILE A 96 10.65 6.55 -4.18
C ILE A 96 9.61 7.00 -5.22
N ASP A 97 9.30 6.10 -6.15
CA ASP A 97 8.33 6.29 -7.23
C ASP A 97 6.92 5.89 -6.80
N VAL A 98 6.82 4.86 -5.97
CA VAL A 98 5.58 4.35 -5.38
C VAL A 98 5.83 3.96 -3.93
N LEU A 99 4.85 4.23 -3.07
CA LEU A 99 4.81 3.78 -1.69
C LEU A 99 3.79 2.64 -1.58
N SER A 100 4.25 1.42 -1.33
CA SER A 100 3.41 0.26 -1.01
C SER A 100 3.81 -0.24 0.38
N ARG A 101 3.16 0.33 1.41
CA ARG A 101 3.57 0.14 2.81
C ARG A 101 2.37 0.20 3.74
N ASN A 102 1.47 -0.78 3.63
CA ASN A 102 0.26 -0.85 4.47
C ASN A 102 -0.24 0.55 4.88
N THR A 103 -0.50 1.39 3.87
CA THR A 103 -0.79 2.82 4.07
C THR A 103 -2.27 3.07 3.96
N THR A 104 -2.89 3.51 5.04
CA THR A 104 -4.32 3.82 5.11
C THR A 104 -4.65 5.05 4.28
N TRP A 105 -5.61 4.93 3.39
CA TRP A 105 -6.20 6.05 2.65
C TRP A 105 -7.08 6.89 3.57
N THR A 106 -6.69 8.14 3.81
CA THR A 106 -7.46 9.12 4.58
C THR A 106 -7.58 10.42 3.83
N ALA A 107 -8.63 11.18 4.10
CA ALA A 107 -8.83 12.50 3.48
C ALA A 107 -7.64 13.43 3.69
N THR A 108 -7.07 13.47 4.90
CA THR A 108 -5.90 14.31 5.19
C THR A 108 -4.69 13.93 4.36
N ARG A 109 -4.39 12.61 4.24
CA ARG A 109 -3.25 12.14 3.43
C ARG A 109 -3.42 12.45 1.96
N ASP A 110 -4.63 12.29 1.46
CA ASP A 110 -4.97 12.51 0.05
C ASP A 110 -4.99 14.01 -0.31
N THR A 111 -5.55 14.86 0.56
CA THR A 111 -5.79 16.28 0.23
C THR A 111 -4.71 17.24 0.70
N SER A 112 -3.97 16.89 1.77
CA SER A 112 -3.05 17.84 2.44
C SER A 112 -1.58 17.51 2.22
N LEU A 113 -1.23 16.30 1.75
CA LEU A 113 0.16 15.87 1.60
C LEU A 113 0.62 15.80 0.13
N GLY A 114 -0.21 16.20 -0.83
CA GLY A 114 0.16 16.12 -2.25
C GLY A 114 0.31 14.67 -2.74
N LEU A 115 -0.54 13.77 -2.26
CA LEU A 115 -0.49 12.34 -2.52
C LEU A 115 -1.77 11.86 -3.19
N ASN A 116 -1.68 10.80 -4.01
CA ASN A 116 -2.81 10.11 -4.60
C ASN A 116 -2.77 8.63 -4.24
N PHE A 117 -3.84 8.12 -3.63
CA PHE A 117 -4.04 6.69 -3.42
C PHE A 117 -4.55 6.06 -4.71
N THR A 118 -3.93 4.99 -5.18
CA THR A 118 -4.24 4.38 -6.48
C THR A 118 -5.35 3.33 -6.41
N GLY A 119 -5.77 2.97 -5.21
CA GLY A 119 -6.81 1.98 -4.91
C GLY A 119 -6.59 1.35 -3.54
N VAL A 120 -7.43 0.39 -3.19
CA VAL A 120 -7.32 -0.37 -1.94
C VAL A 120 -6.85 -1.79 -2.27
N ASN A 121 -5.67 -2.18 -1.80
CA ASN A 121 -5.16 -3.54 -1.94
C ASN A 121 -5.44 -4.43 -0.72
N TYR A 122 -5.84 -3.82 0.42
CA TYR A 122 -6.26 -4.55 1.61
C TYR A 122 -7.25 -3.72 2.43
N TYR A 123 -8.45 -4.23 2.66
CA TYR A 123 -9.44 -3.65 3.57
C TYR A 123 -9.19 -4.20 4.97
N ASP A 124 -8.79 -3.32 5.88
CA ASP A 124 -8.44 -3.63 7.27
C ASP A 124 -9.23 -2.77 8.26
N GLY A 125 -8.95 -2.95 9.51
CA GLY A 125 -9.44 -2.15 10.63
C GLY A 125 -8.50 -2.27 11.82
N GLN A 126 -8.51 -1.27 12.70
CA GLN A 126 -7.68 -1.27 13.90
C GLN A 126 -8.28 -2.16 14.98
N GLY A 127 -7.43 -2.96 15.63
CA GLY A 127 -7.76 -3.82 16.75
C GLY A 127 -6.77 -3.70 17.91
N PHE A 128 -6.85 -4.67 18.83
CA PHE A 128 -6.02 -4.74 20.02
C PHE A 128 -5.45 -6.13 20.22
N LEU A 129 -4.14 -6.24 20.46
CA LEU A 129 -3.46 -7.44 20.92
C LEU A 129 -3.21 -7.30 22.42
N VAL A 130 -3.69 -8.26 23.22
CA VAL A 130 -3.55 -8.25 24.67
C VAL A 130 -2.91 -9.54 25.19
N SER A 131 -2.22 -9.47 26.32
CA SER A 131 -1.80 -10.67 27.02
C SER A 131 -3.01 -11.38 27.62
N LYS A 132 -3.12 -12.70 27.43
CA LYS A 132 -4.17 -13.51 28.06
C LYS A 132 -4.14 -13.44 29.59
N LYS A 133 -2.99 -13.10 30.17
CA LYS A 133 -2.81 -12.97 31.62
C LYS A 133 -3.67 -11.88 32.26
N ILE A 134 -3.99 -10.80 31.49
CA ILE A 134 -4.81 -9.71 32.04
C ILE A 134 -6.31 -10.03 32.06
N GLY A 135 -6.74 -11.15 31.45
CA GLY A 135 -8.09 -11.69 31.54
C GLY A 135 -9.18 -10.92 30.78
N VAL A 136 -8.87 -9.83 30.07
CA VAL A 136 -9.85 -9.04 29.31
C VAL A 136 -10.26 -9.79 28.04
N LYS A 137 -11.51 -9.61 27.63
CA LYS A 137 -12.11 -10.22 26.44
C LYS A 137 -12.70 -9.21 25.47
N SER A 138 -12.75 -7.96 25.86
CA SER A 138 -13.32 -6.86 25.08
C SER A 138 -12.47 -5.59 25.20
N ALA A 139 -12.38 -4.82 24.13
CA ALA A 139 -11.73 -3.52 24.14
C ALA A 139 -12.35 -2.54 25.14
N LYS A 140 -13.62 -2.74 25.51
CA LYS A 140 -14.31 -1.93 26.52
C LYS A 140 -13.79 -2.14 27.95
N GLU A 141 -13.06 -3.22 28.17
CA GLU A 141 -12.46 -3.55 29.47
C GLU A 141 -11.04 -2.95 29.61
N LEU A 142 -10.54 -2.23 28.61
CA LEU A 142 -9.19 -1.67 28.56
C LEU A 142 -9.09 -0.24 29.13
N SER A 143 -10.07 0.23 29.92
CA SER A 143 -9.97 1.55 30.55
C SER A 143 -8.80 1.61 31.52
N GLY A 144 -7.96 2.66 31.40
CA GLY A 144 -6.75 2.85 32.20
C GLY A 144 -5.51 2.10 31.72
N ALA A 145 -5.64 1.24 30.70
CA ALA A 145 -4.56 0.43 30.17
C ALA A 145 -3.48 1.28 29.47
N THR A 146 -2.27 0.74 29.41
CA THR A 146 -1.13 1.28 28.69
C THR A 146 -1.03 0.63 27.30
N PHE A 147 -0.93 1.43 26.23
CA PHE A 147 -0.91 0.96 24.85
C PHE A 147 0.44 1.21 24.17
N CYS A 148 1.04 0.17 23.60
CA CYS A 148 2.15 0.30 22.68
C CYS A 148 1.61 0.63 21.27
N ILE A 149 2.11 1.72 20.65
CA ILE A 149 1.63 2.25 19.38
C ILE A 149 2.82 2.65 18.51
N GLN A 150 2.74 2.41 17.21
CA GLN A 150 3.72 2.96 16.28
C GLN A 150 3.37 4.43 15.94
N ALA A 151 4.32 5.34 16.15
CA ALA A 151 4.17 6.76 15.87
C ALA A 151 4.01 7.05 14.35
N GLY A 152 3.26 8.09 14.01
CA GLY A 152 3.00 8.51 12.63
C GLY A 152 1.98 7.65 11.88
N THR A 153 1.12 6.96 12.64
CA THR A 153 0.05 6.09 12.12
C THR A 153 -1.33 6.68 12.38
N THR A 154 -2.35 6.19 11.66
CA THR A 154 -3.78 6.44 11.97
C THR A 154 -4.17 5.88 13.32
N THR A 155 -3.45 4.86 13.78
CA THR A 155 -3.67 4.13 15.03
C THR A 155 -3.68 5.07 16.25
N GLU A 156 -2.79 6.07 16.29
CA GLU A 156 -2.75 7.05 17.40
C GLU A 156 -4.04 7.87 17.48
N LEU A 157 -4.54 8.33 16.32
CA LEU A 157 -5.75 9.15 16.24
C LEU A 157 -6.99 8.33 16.58
N ASN A 158 -7.13 7.16 15.97
CA ASN A 158 -8.27 6.27 16.18
C ASN A 158 -8.37 5.80 17.64
N LEU A 159 -7.22 5.49 18.28
CA LEU A 159 -7.20 5.14 19.69
C LEU A 159 -7.77 6.27 20.55
N THR A 160 -7.30 7.50 20.30
CA THR A 160 -7.76 8.70 21.01
C THR A 160 -9.27 8.88 20.86
N ASP A 161 -9.78 8.78 19.63
CA ASP A 161 -11.19 8.97 19.33
C ASP A 161 -12.06 7.87 19.96
N TYR A 162 -11.63 6.62 19.88
CA TYR A 162 -12.35 5.48 20.47
C TYR A 162 -12.48 5.59 21.97
N PHE A 163 -11.36 5.87 22.67
CA PHE A 163 -11.36 5.96 24.14
C PHE A 163 -12.15 7.18 24.62
N LYS A 164 -12.03 8.32 23.97
CA LYS A 164 -12.80 9.53 24.24
C LYS A 164 -14.32 9.29 24.04
N ALA A 165 -14.72 8.67 22.93
CA ALA A 165 -16.11 8.39 22.63
C ALA A 165 -16.74 7.42 23.64
N ASN A 166 -15.96 6.47 24.19
CA ASN A 166 -16.41 5.52 25.20
C ASN A 166 -16.19 6.01 26.65
N LYS A 167 -15.69 7.25 26.84
CA LYS A 167 -15.39 7.84 28.17
C LYS A 167 -14.43 6.98 28.99
N MET A 168 -13.42 6.44 28.32
CA MET A 168 -12.38 5.58 28.89
C MET A 168 -11.04 6.31 28.93
N ASP A 169 -10.26 6.09 30.02
CA ASP A 169 -8.91 6.59 30.12
C ASP A 169 -7.91 5.60 29.48
N TYR A 170 -6.76 6.09 29.01
CA TYR A 170 -5.69 5.27 28.48
C TYR A 170 -4.33 5.98 28.58
N LYS A 171 -3.24 5.21 28.45
CA LYS A 171 -1.87 5.73 28.45
C LYS A 171 -1.15 5.28 27.17
N PRO A 172 -0.88 6.19 26.21
CA PRO A 172 -0.15 5.84 24.99
C PRO A 172 1.36 5.81 25.26
N VAL A 173 2.05 4.82 24.70
CA VAL A 173 3.52 4.75 24.63
C VAL A 173 3.89 4.52 23.17
N THR A 174 4.51 5.52 22.54
CA THR A 174 4.81 5.51 21.09
C THR A 174 6.23 5.05 20.81
N TYR A 175 6.39 4.29 19.71
CA TYR A 175 7.65 3.76 19.21
C TYR A 175 7.80 4.06 17.72
N ASP A 176 9.03 4.11 17.21
CA ASP A 176 9.30 4.41 15.81
C ASP A 176 9.01 3.23 14.87
N THR A 177 9.16 2.00 15.36
CA THR A 177 8.94 0.78 14.56
C THR A 177 7.97 -0.18 15.23
N SER A 178 7.32 -1.04 14.41
CA SER A 178 6.46 -2.10 14.93
C SER A 178 7.23 -3.15 15.73
N ALA A 179 8.50 -3.42 15.40
CA ALA A 179 9.35 -4.32 16.19
C ALA A 179 9.52 -3.83 17.62
N GLN A 180 9.79 -2.53 17.81
CA GLN A 180 9.89 -1.93 19.14
C GLN A 180 8.57 -2.02 19.93
N THR A 181 7.40 -1.93 19.27
CA THR A 181 6.11 -2.12 19.96
C THR A 181 5.95 -3.54 20.48
N VAL A 182 6.41 -4.55 19.72
CA VAL A 182 6.38 -5.96 20.14
C VAL A 182 7.31 -6.20 21.34
N GLU A 183 8.55 -5.73 21.28
CA GLU A 183 9.51 -5.85 22.38
C GLU A 183 9.00 -5.19 23.68
N ALA A 184 8.37 -4.02 23.56
CA ALA A 184 7.80 -3.32 24.70
C ALA A 184 6.58 -4.05 25.27
N PHE A 185 5.72 -4.60 24.42
CA PHE A 185 4.59 -5.43 24.84
C PHE A 185 5.06 -6.71 25.54
N GLU A 186 6.02 -7.44 24.96
CA GLU A 186 6.59 -8.65 25.58
C GLU A 186 7.26 -8.40 26.93
N SER A 187 7.93 -7.25 27.07
CA SER A 187 8.56 -6.86 28.35
C SER A 187 7.58 -6.35 29.41
N GLY A 188 6.27 -6.29 29.09
CA GLY A 188 5.23 -5.81 30.00
C GLY A 188 5.21 -4.29 30.21
N ARG A 189 5.83 -3.52 29.33
CA ARG A 189 5.75 -2.05 29.37
C ARG A 189 4.38 -1.52 28.96
N CYS A 190 3.63 -2.32 28.20
CA CYS A 190 2.27 -1.99 27.76
C CYS A 190 1.37 -3.19 28.05
N ASP A 191 0.13 -2.90 28.45
CA ASP A 191 -0.92 -3.90 28.68
C ASP A 191 -1.50 -4.42 27.38
N ALA A 192 -1.51 -3.57 26.36
CA ALA A 192 -2.00 -3.87 25.03
C ALA A 192 -1.11 -3.25 23.93
N LEU A 193 -1.08 -3.90 22.76
CA LEU A 193 -0.56 -3.35 21.52
C LEU A 193 -1.74 -3.09 20.58
N THR A 194 -1.77 -1.94 19.92
CA THR A 194 -2.82 -1.60 18.98
C THR A 194 -2.24 -1.23 17.61
N SER A 195 -2.84 -1.76 16.56
CA SER A 195 -2.51 -1.55 15.15
C SER A 195 -3.65 -2.09 14.27
N ASP A 196 -3.45 -2.08 12.94
CA ASP A 196 -4.30 -2.80 12.01
C ASP A 196 -4.40 -4.28 12.42
N ALA A 197 -5.58 -4.88 12.31
CA ALA A 197 -5.81 -6.26 12.76
C ALA A 197 -4.90 -7.26 12.04
N SER A 198 -4.71 -7.11 10.71
CA SER A 198 -3.78 -7.94 9.96
C SER A 198 -2.34 -7.82 10.47
N GLN A 199 -1.91 -6.60 10.82
CA GLN A 199 -0.61 -6.36 11.44
C GLN A 199 -0.53 -7.01 12.82
N LEU A 200 -1.58 -6.97 13.64
CA LEU A 200 -1.60 -7.63 14.95
C LEU A 200 -1.44 -9.15 14.83
N TYR A 201 -2.07 -9.78 13.84
CA TYR A 201 -1.85 -11.20 13.55
C TYR A 201 -0.39 -11.48 13.19
N ALA A 202 0.20 -10.64 12.32
CA ALA A 202 1.61 -10.77 11.95
C ALA A 202 2.56 -10.57 13.15
N LEU A 203 2.34 -9.54 13.97
CA LEU A 203 3.17 -9.24 15.15
C LEU A 203 3.03 -10.31 16.24
N LYS A 204 1.84 -10.89 16.39
CA LYS A 204 1.61 -12.01 17.29
C LYS A 204 2.51 -13.20 16.99
N THR A 205 2.80 -13.50 15.71
CA THR A 205 3.70 -14.59 15.32
C THR A 205 5.16 -14.34 15.70
N GLN A 206 5.54 -13.09 16.00
CA GLN A 206 6.88 -12.70 16.40
C GLN A 206 7.11 -12.81 17.91
N LEU A 207 6.04 -12.99 18.72
CA LEU A 207 6.15 -13.18 20.16
C LEU A 207 6.88 -14.49 20.47
N LYS A 208 7.65 -14.52 21.58
CA LYS A 208 8.32 -15.74 22.07
C LYS A 208 7.32 -16.87 22.32
N ASP A 209 6.14 -16.52 22.81
CA ASP A 209 4.99 -17.42 22.94
C ASP A 209 3.75 -16.75 22.30
N PRO A 210 3.47 -17.01 21.02
CA PRO A 210 2.28 -16.49 20.35
C PRO A 210 0.96 -16.85 21.02
N ASN A 211 0.93 -17.95 21.78
CA ASN A 211 -0.28 -18.41 22.48
C ASN A 211 -0.56 -17.64 23.77
N SER A 212 0.42 -16.89 24.28
CA SER A 212 0.26 -16.06 25.49
C SER A 212 -0.59 -14.80 25.26
N ALA A 213 -0.81 -14.44 23.98
CA ALA A 213 -1.56 -13.25 23.61
C ALA A 213 -2.75 -13.59 22.70
N MET A 214 -3.72 -12.67 22.64
CA MET A 214 -4.89 -12.76 21.76
C MET A 214 -5.23 -11.42 21.15
N VAL A 215 -5.72 -11.43 19.91
CA VAL A 215 -6.34 -10.27 19.29
C VAL A 215 -7.79 -10.22 19.75
N LEU A 216 -8.22 -9.08 20.28
CA LEU A 216 -9.62 -8.87 20.69
C LEU A 216 -10.54 -8.79 19.47
N PRO A 217 -11.84 -9.11 19.65
CA PRO A 217 -12.77 -9.20 18.51
C PRO A 217 -13.19 -7.83 17.94
N GLU A 218 -13.03 -6.75 18.70
CA GLU A 218 -13.48 -5.44 18.26
C GLU A 218 -12.53 -4.82 17.22
N ILE A 219 -13.12 -4.31 16.16
CA ILE A 219 -12.50 -3.45 15.16
C ILE A 219 -13.03 -2.04 15.35
N ILE A 220 -12.14 -1.09 15.61
CA ILE A 220 -12.51 0.27 16.04
C ILE A 220 -12.40 1.33 14.94
N SER A 221 -11.87 0.97 13.75
CA SER A 221 -11.74 1.89 12.62
C SER A 221 -11.89 1.17 11.28
N LYS A 222 -11.91 1.95 10.21
CA LYS A 222 -11.74 1.49 8.84
C LYS A 222 -10.33 1.85 8.38
N GLU A 223 -9.57 0.85 7.93
CA GLU A 223 -8.22 1.02 7.41
C GLU A 223 -8.14 0.49 5.97
N PRO A 224 -8.60 1.28 4.96
CA PRO A 224 -8.42 0.93 3.56
C PRO A 224 -6.96 1.17 3.18
N LEU A 225 -6.17 0.10 3.09
CA LEU A 225 -4.74 0.16 2.77
C LEU A 225 -4.53 0.15 1.27
N GLY A 226 -3.60 0.96 0.78
CA GLY A 226 -3.32 0.98 -0.65
C GLY A 226 -2.01 1.64 -1.04
N PRO A 227 -1.58 1.40 -2.30
CA PRO A 227 -0.41 2.06 -2.87
C PRO A 227 -0.65 3.55 -3.07
N VAL A 228 0.42 4.32 -2.94
CA VAL A 228 0.37 5.80 -3.00
C VAL A 228 1.44 6.31 -3.96
N VAL A 229 1.09 7.32 -4.72
CA VAL A 229 1.99 8.06 -5.62
C VAL A 229 1.91 9.56 -5.36
N ARG A 230 2.85 10.34 -5.89
CA ARG A 230 2.78 11.82 -5.86
C ARG A 230 1.62 12.33 -6.71
N GLN A 231 1.01 13.44 -6.29
CA GLN A 231 0.08 14.18 -7.13
C GLN A 231 0.81 14.86 -8.30
N GLY A 232 0.06 15.16 -9.37
CA GLY A 232 0.55 15.90 -10.52
C GLY A 232 1.23 15.04 -11.61
N ASP A 233 1.25 13.72 -11.44
CA ASP A 233 1.68 12.76 -12.47
C ASP A 233 0.54 11.76 -12.74
N ASP A 234 -0.46 12.22 -13.49
CA ASP A 234 -1.67 11.43 -13.77
C ASP A 234 -1.37 10.16 -14.58
N LYS A 235 -0.34 10.20 -15.42
CA LYS A 235 0.10 9.05 -16.19
C LYS A 235 0.64 7.95 -15.26
N TRP A 236 1.51 8.32 -14.32
CA TRP A 236 2.04 7.40 -13.32
C TRP A 236 0.96 6.87 -12.39
N PHE A 237 0.08 7.75 -11.92
CA PHE A 237 -1.09 7.36 -11.14
C PHE A 237 -1.93 6.31 -11.85
N ASN A 238 -2.23 6.51 -13.15
CA ASN A 238 -3.00 5.56 -13.95
C ASN A 238 -2.27 4.21 -14.10
N ILE A 239 -0.95 4.22 -14.32
CA ILE A 239 -0.15 2.99 -14.44
C ILE A 239 -0.26 2.15 -13.17
N VAL A 240 0.00 2.75 -12.01
CA VAL A 240 -0.05 2.02 -10.72
C VAL A 240 -1.46 1.53 -10.42
N LYS A 241 -2.47 2.37 -10.62
CA LYS A 241 -3.89 2.03 -10.46
C LYS A 241 -4.32 0.86 -11.34
N TRP A 242 -4.04 0.94 -12.64
CA TRP A 242 -4.47 -0.10 -13.58
C TRP A 242 -3.68 -1.40 -13.41
N THR A 243 -2.44 -1.34 -12.90
CA THR A 243 -1.68 -2.55 -12.52
C THR A 243 -2.41 -3.34 -11.45
N GLN A 244 -2.90 -2.69 -10.41
CA GLN A 244 -3.70 -3.35 -9.36
C GLN A 244 -5.04 -3.85 -9.91
N ILE A 245 -5.74 -3.03 -10.70
CA ILE A 245 -7.01 -3.40 -11.33
C ILE A 245 -6.83 -4.61 -12.27
N ALA A 246 -5.72 -4.71 -12.99
CA ALA A 246 -5.44 -5.86 -13.84
C ALA A 246 -5.30 -7.15 -13.04
N MET A 247 -4.68 -7.11 -11.85
CA MET A 247 -4.59 -8.28 -10.96
C MET A 247 -5.97 -8.71 -10.45
N LEU A 248 -6.85 -7.75 -10.12
CA LEU A 248 -8.23 -8.04 -9.72
C LEU A 248 -9.06 -8.66 -10.86
N ASN A 249 -9.01 -8.05 -12.05
CA ASN A 249 -9.72 -8.58 -13.23
C ASN A 249 -9.19 -9.97 -13.63
N ALA A 250 -7.88 -10.21 -13.49
CA ALA A 250 -7.30 -11.52 -13.75
C ALA A 250 -7.89 -12.60 -12.82
N GLU A 251 -8.02 -12.31 -11.52
CA GLU A 251 -8.67 -13.22 -10.57
C GLU A 251 -10.14 -13.47 -10.97
N GLU A 252 -10.88 -12.41 -11.27
CA GLU A 252 -12.30 -12.47 -11.63
C GLU A 252 -12.55 -13.31 -12.89
N LEU A 253 -11.64 -13.19 -13.87
CA LEU A 253 -11.67 -13.91 -15.15
C LEU A 253 -11.03 -15.30 -15.08
N GLY A 254 -10.51 -15.74 -13.92
CA GLY A 254 -9.84 -17.02 -13.74
C GLY A 254 -8.47 -17.12 -14.42
N VAL A 255 -7.84 -15.97 -14.71
CA VAL A 255 -6.47 -15.91 -15.25
C VAL A 255 -5.48 -15.83 -14.09
N ASN A 256 -4.46 -16.67 -14.12
CA ASN A 256 -3.45 -16.78 -13.07
C ASN A 256 -2.04 -17.04 -13.64
N SER A 257 -1.03 -17.03 -12.80
CA SER A 257 0.37 -17.21 -13.20
C SER A 257 0.65 -18.52 -13.94
N LYS A 258 -0.15 -19.56 -13.69
CA LYS A 258 0.03 -20.91 -14.26
C LYS A 258 -0.65 -21.09 -15.62
N ASN A 259 -1.77 -20.36 -15.86
CA ASN A 259 -2.56 -20.53 -17.09
C ASN A 259 -2.47 -19.36 -18.06
N VAL A 260 -1.84 -18.24 -17.70
CA VAL A 260 -1.82 -17.00 -18.51
C VAL A 260 -1.30 -17.22 -19.94
N ASP A 261 -0.34 -18.11 -20.16
CA ASP A 261 0.17 -18.46 -21.51
C ASP A 261 -0.91 -19.08 -22.39
N ALA A 262 -1.70 -20.02 -21.83
CA ALA A 262 -2.80 -20.63 -22.53
C ALA A 262 -3.95 -19.63 -22.78
N MET A 263 -4.16 -18.71 -21.83
CA MET A 263 -5.21 -17.69 -21.91
C MET A 263 -4.97 -16.62 -22.99
N LEU A 264 -3.76 -16.50 -23.56
CA LEU A 264 -3.51 -15.68 -24.76
C LEU A 264 -4.34 -16.17 -25.97
N LYS A 265 -4.78 -17.42 -25.97
CA LYS A 265 -5.63 -17.99 -27.04
C LYS A 265 -7.11 -18.04 -26.65
N SER A 266 -7.49 -17.45 -25.54
CA SER A 266 -8.88 -17.46 -25.07
C SER A 266 -9.80 -16.74 -26.07
N PRO A 267 -11.00 -17.29 -26.37
CA PRO A 267 -11.99 -16.59 -27.17
C PRO A 267 -12.72 -15.48 -26.40
N ASN A 268 -12.52 -15.37 -25.09
CA ASN A 268 -13.16 -14.36 -24.26
C ASN A 268 -12.55 -12.96 -24.54
N PRO A 269 -13.35 -11.99 -25.01
CA PRO A 269 -12.82 -10.66 -25.37
C PRO A 269 -12.26 -9.87 -24.18
N ASP A 270 -12.76 -10.11 -22.96
CA ASP A 270 -12.23 -9.43 -21.77
C ASP A 270 -10.83 -9.94 -21.43
N ILE A 271 -10.59 -11.25 -21.57
CA ILE A 271 -9.26 -11.85 -21.41
C ILE A 271 -8.30 -11.37 -22.49
N GLN A 272 -8.76 -11.26 -23.76
CA GLN A 272 -7.95 -10.76 -24.86
C GLN A 272 -7.48 -9.32 -24.60
N ARG A 273 -8.38 -8.46 -24.14
CA ARG A 273 -8.04 -7.08 -23.78
C ARG A 273 -7.11 -7.01 -22.58
N LEU A 274 -7.41 -7.76 -21.52
CA LEU A 274 -6.56 -7.84 -20.31
C LEU A 274 -5.12 -8.23 -20.66
N LEU A 275 -4.95 -9.24 -21.51
CA LEU A 275 -3.62 -9.77 -21.85
C LEU A 275 -2.93 -9.05 -23.04
N GLY A 276 -3.53 -7.96 -23.54
CA GLY A 276 -2.98 -7.18 -24.63
C GLY A 276 -2.92 -7.92 -25.98
N VAL A 277 -3.81 -8.92 -26.18
CA VAL A 277 -4.00 -9.59 -27.48
C VAL A 277 -4.78 -8.68 -28.44
N THR A 278 -5.71 -7.89 -27.89
CA THR A 278 -6.50 -6.89 -28.62
C THR A 278 -6.55 -5.60 -27.81
N GLY A 279 -6.72 -4.46 -28.53
CA GLY A 279 -6.76 -3.13 -27.91
C GLY A 279 -5.37 -2.54 -27.63
N ASP A 280 -5.35 -1.27 -27.23
CA ASP A 280 -4.15 -0.40 -27.11
C ASP A 280 -4.01 0.26 -25.73
N ILE A 281 -4.62 -0.35 -24.71
CA ILE A 281 -4.61 0.22 -23.35
C ILE A 281 -3.17 0.36 -22.82
N GLY A 282 -2.31 -0.63 -23.06
CA GLY A 282 -0.90 -0.57 -22.68
C GLY A 282 -0.20 0.61 -23.35
N THR A 283 -0.32 0.72 -24.68
CA THR A 283 0.32 1.79 -25.47
C THR A 283 -0.22 3.17 -25.13
N ASN A 284 -1.51 3.29 -24.79
CA ASN A 284 -2.13 4.54 -24.32
C ASN A 284 -1.56 5.01 -22.98
N MET A 285 -1.10 4.08 -22.14
CA MET A 285 -0.37 4.38 -20.89
C MET A 285 1.14 4.54 -21.11
N GLY A 286 1.65 4.34 -22.33
CA GLY A 286 3.09 4.37 -22.63
C GLY A 286 3.82 3.08 -22.23
N LEU A 287 3.10 1.98 -22.09
CA LEU A 287 3.62 0.66 -21.74
C LEU A 287 3.60 -0.31 -22.93
N ASP A 288 4.25 -1.46 -22.78
CA ASP A 288 4.11 -2.57 -23.73
C ASP A 288 2.65 -3.05 -23.79
N ALA A 289 2.21 -3.52 -24.94
CA ALA A 289 0.85 -4.05 -25.10
C ALA A 289 0.56 -5.21 -24.14
N LYS A 290 1.57 -6.01 -23.81
CA LYS A 290 1.49 -7.15 -22.88
C LYS A 290 1.79 -6.80 -21.42
N TRP A 291 1.69 -5.53 -21.03
CA TRP A 291 1.98 -5.08 -19.68
C TRP A 291 1.29 -5.92 -18.60
N ALA A 292 -0.03 -6.15 -18.73
CA ALA A 292 -0.79 -6.93 -17.75
C ALA A 292 -0.48 -8.43 -17.81
N TYR A 293 -0.19 -8.98 -19.02
CA TYR A 293 0.33 -10.33 -19.16
C TYR A 293 1.63 -10.49 -18.37
N ASN A 294 2.57 -9.54 -18.47
CA ASN A 294 3.84 -9.56 -17.73
C ASN A 294 3.61 -9.55 -16.21
N VAL A 295 2.64 -8.76 -15.73
CA VAL A 295 2.24 -8.73 -14.31
C VAL A 295 1.76 -10.10 -13.86
N ILE A 296 0.77 -10.65 -14.57
CA ILE A 296 0.12 -11.92 -14.17
C ILE A 296 1.11 -13.09 -14.30
N LYS A 297 1.94 -13.11 -15.33
CA LYS A 297 2.94 -14.15 -15.54
C LYS A 297 3.97 -14.23 -14.42
N GLN A 298 4.43 -13.07 -13.94
CA GLN A 298 5.56 -12.99 -13.01
C GLN A 298 5.14 -12.83 -11.54
N VAL A 299 3.98 -12.22 -11.30
CA VAL A 299 3.48 -11.96 -9.94
C VAL A 299 2.22 -12.74 -9.63
N GLY A 300 1.37 -13.00 -10.64
CA GLY A 300 0.07 -13.62 -10.47
C GLY A 300 -1.08 -12.62 -10.36
N ASN A 301 -2.28 -13.13 -10.14
CA ASN A 301 -3.45 -12.32 -9.87
C ASN A 301 -3.55 -11.92 -8.40
N TYR A 302 -4.57 -11.11 -8.03
CA TYR A 302 -4.73 -10.64 -6.65
C TYR A 302 -4.97 -11.79 -5.67
N GLY A 303 -5.77 -12.80 -6.02
CA GLY A 303 -6.02 -13.95 -5.16
C GLY A 303 -4.75 -14.76 -4.88
N GLU A 304 -3.91 -15.00 -5.91
CA GLU A 304 -2.62 -15.66 -5.72
C GLU A 304 -1.70 -14.88 -4.78
N SER A 305 -1.66 -13.53 -4.94
CA SER A 305 -0.87 -12.66 -4.06
C SER A 305 -1.40 -12.66 -2.63
N PHE A 306 -2.70 -12.57 -2.44
CA PHE A 306 -3.34 -12.62 -1.13
C PHE A 306 -3.06 -13.96 -0.43
N ASP A 307 -3.36 -15.08 -1.09
CA ASP A 307 -3.28 -16.43 -0.51
C ASP A 307 -1.86 -16.77 -0.05
N ARG A 308 -0.84 -16.52 -0.89
CA ARG A 308 0.56 -16.83 -0.53
C ARG A 308 1.16 -15.93 0.54
N ASN A 309 0.67 -14.68 0.69
CA ASN A 309 1.29 -13.71 1.59
C ASN A 309 0.57 -13.61 2.94
N VAL A 310 -0.75 -13.51 2.95
CA VAL A 310 -1.55 -13.31 4.16
C VAL A 310 -2.65 -14.35 4.33
N GLY A 311 -3.09 -15.00 3.25
CA GLY A 311 -4.22 -15.93 3.23
C GLY A 311 -3.85 -17.35 3.60
N LYS A 312 -4.63 -18.28 3.08
CA LYS A 312 -4.62 -19.72 3.44
C LYS A 312 -3.28 -20.44 3.18
N ASP A 313 -2.47 -19.95 2.24
CA ASP A 313 -1.17 -20.54 1.88
C ASP A 313 -0.01 -19.89 2.65
N SER A 314 -0.32 -18.97 3.59
CA SER A 314 0.65 -18.28 4.43
C SER A 314 0.55 -18.72 5.90
N PRO A 315 1.61 -18.47 6.71
CA PRO A 315 1.55 -18.73 8.15
C PRO A 315 0.49 -17.90 8.90
N LEU A 316 -0.02 -16.82 8.29
CA LEU A 316 -1.01 -15.95 8.92
C LEU A 316 -2.41 -16.52 8.82
N GLY A 317 -2.73 -17.26 7.74
CA GLY A 317 -4.02 -17.92 7.53
C GLY A 317 -5.23 -16.99 7.63
N ILE A 318 -5.09 -15.73 7.19
CA ILE A 318 -6.16 -14.73 7.29
C ILE A 318 -7.21 -15.03 6.22
N ASP A 319 -8.47 -15.12 6.64
CA ASP A 319 -9.60 -15.25 5.70
C ASP A 319 -9.74 -14.00 4.82
N ARG A 320 -10.20 -14.19 3.58
CA ARG A 320 -10.40 -13.10 2.61
C ARG A 320 -11.36 -12.03 3.16
N GLY A 321 -12.50 -12.41 3.72
CA GLY A 321 -13.50 -11.49 4.25
C GLY A 321 -13.82 -10.35 3.28
N LEU A 322 -13.66 -9.09 3.73
CA LEU A 322 -13.85 -7.91 2.88
C LEU A 322 -12.88 -7.84 1.69
N ASN A 323 -11.79 -8.59 1.73
CA ASN A 323 -10.80 -8.67 0.64
C ASN A 323 -11.15 -9.69 -0.44
N SER A 324 -12.29 -10.37 -0.35
CA SER A 324 -12.87 -11.16 -1.43
C SER A 324 -13.33 -10.28 -2.58
N LEU A 325 -13.45 -10.87 -3.78
CA LEU A 325 -14.05 -10.17 -4.91
C LEU A 325 -15.52 -9.83 -4.60
N TRP A 326 -16.03 -8.78 -5.22
CA TRP A 326 -17.42 -8.33 -5.08
C TRP A 326 -18.45 -9.42 -5.32
N LYS A 327 -18.23 -10.29 -6.30
CA LYS A 327 -19.10 -11.43 -6.61
C LYS A 327 -19.10 -12.52 -5.53
N ASP A 328 -18.09 -12.52 -4.66
CA ASP A 328 -17.91 -13.47 -3.57
C ASP A 328 -18.19 -12.82 -2.21
N GLY A 329 -18.88 -11.66 -2.21
CA GLY A 329 -19.33 -10.93 -1.01
C GLY A 329 -18.30 -9.97 -0.40
N GLY A 330 -17.17 -9.73 -1.06
CA GLY A 330 -16.16 -8.77 -0.62
C GLY A 330 -16.29 -7.39 -1.24
N LEU A 331 -15.27 -6.57 -1.05
CA LEU A 331 -15.20 -5.18 -1.55
C LEU A 331 -14.21 -5.00 -2.71
N GLN A 332 -13.47 -6.05 -3.10
CA GLN A 332 -12.55 -5.95 -4.22
C GLN A 332 -13.34 -5.94 -5.54
N TYR A 333 -13.36 -4.77 -6.18
CA TYR A 333 -14.12 -4.48 -7.39
C TYR A 333 -13.21 -3.84 -8.43
N GLY A 334 -12.75 -4.62 -9.41
CA GLY A 334 -11.94 -4.13 -10.51
C GLY A 334 -12.76 -3.41 -11.57
N ALA A 335 -12.38 -2.17 -11.93
CA ALA A 335 -12.99 -1.51 -13.07
C ALA A 335 -12.70 -2.30 -14.37
N PRO A 336 -13.63 -2.34 -15.37
CA PRO A 336 -13.44 -3.10 -16.58
C PRO A 336 -12.31 -2.52 -17.46
N ILE A 337 -11.47 -3.39 -18.01
CA ILE A 337 -10.41 -3.04 -18.97
C ILE A 337 -11.01 -3.00 -20.38
N ARG A 338 -11.38 -1.78 -20.82
CA ARG A 338 -12.04 -1.52 -22.12
C ARG A 338 -11.52 -0.28 -22.79
#